data_47c84928bd81db2af5b5e7cfe40af96a
#
_entry.id   47c84928bd81db2af5b5e7cfe40af96a
#
_cell.length_a   1.000
_cell.length_b   1.000
_cell.length_c   1.000
_cell.angle_alpha   90.00
_cell.angle_beta   90.00
_cell.angle_gamma   90.00
#
_symmetry.space_group_name_H-M   'P 1'
#
loop_
_entity.id
_entity.type
_entity.pdbx_description
1 polymer ?
#
loop_
_entity_poly.entity_id
_entity_poly.type
_entity_poly.pdbx_seq_one_letter_code
_entity_poly.pdbx_strand_id
1 'polypeptide(L)'
;GSEMCIRDRGITSEEVLEAMETAIAKAGRTKYGHELDIRAHVNRDNGYIGLFRYQEVVKDLENLPSEERINKINLKDLPQGNQSLKEGEFLIDELPPLDFGRIAVQTAKQVIYQKVKEAEKVVQFNEFKDKIGEIVNGIVKRVEYGNLIVDLGKGEAILRREQLLNREIFRRSDRIRAYITEVKYDLKGPQIFLSRAHNNFLVQLFQQEVPEIYDGIIEVKSVARDPGSRAKIAVFTKEKSIDPVGACVGMRGSRVQAVVNELQGEKIDIVLWSEDIATFVVNALGPAAVSYTHLTLPTTDR
;
A
#
# COMPACT_ATOMS: atom_id res chain seq x y z
N GLY A 1 18.86 10.28 -21.48
CA GLY A 1 17.57 9.51 -21.36
C GLY A 1 17.30 8.96 -19.97
N SER A 2 18.34 8.65 -19.18
CA SER A 2 18.17 8.06 -17.83
C SER A 2 17.86 9.10 -16.74
N GLU A 3 18.39 10.30 -16.81
CA GLU A 3 18.16 11.34 -15.79
C GLU A 3 16.70 11.85 -15.77
N MET A 4 16.04 11.93 -16.91
CA MET A 4 14.64 12.35 -17.01
C MET A 4 13.70 11.31 -16.38
N CYS A 5 13.99 10.00 -16.55
CA CYS A 5 13.22 8.93 -15.93
C CYS A 5 13.38 8.85 -14.40
N ILE A 6 14.50 9.26 -13.85
CA ILE A 6 14.78 9.26 -12.40
C ILE A 6 14.06 10.44 -11.75
N ARG A 7 14.10 11.61 -12.36
CA ARG A 7 13.49 12.84 -11.84
C ARG A 7 11.96 12.78 -11.81
N ASP A 8 11.33 12.17 -12.82
CA ASP A 8 9.88 12.00 -12.88
C ASP A 8 9.33 11.03 -11.82
N ARG A 9 10.19 10.19 -11.23
CA ARG A 9 9.83 9.20 -10.21
C ARG A 9 10.15 9.63 -8.78
N GLY A 10 10.57 10.89 -8.58
CA GLY A 10 10.85 11.45 -7.25
C GLY A 10 12.11 10.88 -6.57
N ILE A 11 13.01 10.23 -7.34
CA ILE A 11 14.26 9.67 -6.83
C ILE A 11 15.35 10.69 -6.99
N THR A 12 16.08 10.96 -5.91
CA THR A 12 17.23 11.88 -5.95
C THR A 12 18.48 11.20 -6.49
N SER A 13 19.39 11.98 -7.10
CA SER A 13 20.68 11.45 -7.53
C SER A 13 21.51 10.92 -6.35
N GLU A 14 21.26 11.43 -5.14
CA GLU A 14 21.91 10.98 -3.91
C GLU A 14 21.50 9.55 -3.53
N GLU A 15 20.22 9.24 -3.58
CA GLU A 15 19.69 7.89 -3.33
C GLU A 15 20.24 6.85 -4.32
N VAL A 16 20.46 7.27 -5.58
CA VAL A 16 21.06 6.39 -6.59
C VAL A 16 22.54 6.14 -6.28
N LEU A 17 23.30 7.18 -5.87
CA LEU A 17 24.70 7.05 -5.48
C LEU A 17 24.86 6.16 -4.24
N GLU A 18 24.06 6.37 -3.21
CA GLU A 18 24.06 5.53 -2.01
C GLU A 18 23.75 4.05 -2.35
N ALA A 19 22.80 3.82 -3.26
CA ALA A 19 22.51 2.48 -3.74
C ALA A 19 23.68 1.84 -4.48
N MET A 20 24.42 2.64 -5.28
CA MET A 20 25.65 2.20 -5.96
C MET A 20 26.75 1.88 -4.95
N GLU A 21 27.01 2.73 -3.98
CA GLU A 21 27.98 2.51 -2.91
C GLU A 21 27.69 1.21 -2.15
N THR A 22 26.40 0.99 -1.78
CA THR A 22 25.96 -0.23 -1.11
C THR A 22 26.18 -1.48 -1.97
N ALA A 23 25.91 -1.41 -3.27
CA ALA A 23 26.10 -2.53 -4.19
C ALA A 23 27.57 -2.88 -4.35
N ILE A 24 28.42 -1.88 -4.48
CA ILE A 24 29.86 -2.02 -4.64
C ILE A 24 30.50 -2.56 -3.35
N ALA A 25 30.08 -2.06 -2.19
CA ALA A 25 30.49 -2.55 -0.89
C ALA A 25 30.15 -4.03 -0.72
N LYS A 26 28.94 -4.45 -1.15
CA LYS A 26 28.52 -5.86 -1.13
C LYS A 26 29.39 -6.73 -2.04
N ALA A 27 29.71 -6.26 -3.23
CA ALA A 27 30.62 -6.95 -4.13
C ALA A 27 32.05 -7.05 -3.54
N GLY A 28 32.51 -5.99 -2.86
CA GLY A 28 33.76 -5.96 -2.11
C GLY A 28 33.80 -7.03 -1.02
N ARG A 29 32.77 -7.14 -0.21
CA ARG A 29 32.63 -8.17 0.83
C ARG A 29 32.65 -9.59 0.26
N THR A 30 32.05 -9.80 -0.89
CA THR A 30 32.08 -11.11 -1.55
C THR A 30 33.49 -11.52 -1.97
N LYS A 31 34.36 -10.55 -2.37
CA LYS A 31 35.73 -10.82 -2.80
C LYS A 31 36.73 -10.89 -1.66
N TYR A 32 36.65 -9.95 -0.71
CA TYR A 32 37.64 -9.79 0.35
C TYR A 32 37.26 -10.47 1.68
N GLY A 33 36.00 -10.82 1.87
CA GLY A 33 35.47 -11.50 3.05
C GLY A 33 34.16 -10.87 3.53
N HIS A 34 33.17 -11.72 3.78
CA HIS A 34 31.84 -11.28 4.23
C HIS A 34 31.83 -10.64 5.62
N GLU A 35 32.84 -10.96 6.41
CA GLU A 35 32.97 -10.54 7.82
C GLU A 35 33.63 -9.14 7.95
N LEU A 36 34.23 -8.62 6.86
CA LEU A 36 34.90 -7.34 6.86
C LEU A 36 33.91 -6.17 6.70
N ASP A 37 34.11 -5.09 7.46
CA ASP A 37 33.37 -3.84 7.24
C ASP A 37 33.99 -3.08 6.08
N ILE A 38 33.48 -3.38 4.89
CA ILE A 38 33.90 -2.75 3.64
C ILE A 38 32.82 -1.78 3.22
N ARG A 39 33.22 -0.54 2.98
CA ARG A 39 32.38 0.54 2.46
C ARG A 39 32.95 1.05 1.14
N ALA A 40 32.04 1.43 0.24
CA ALA A 40 32.41 2.04 -1.03
C ALA A 40 32.10 3.54 -0.98
N HIS A 41 32.93 4.33 -1.65
CA HIS A 41 32.66 5.75 -1.83
C HIS A 41 32.84 6.14 -3.29
N VAL A 42 31.83 6.85 -3.84
CA VAL A 42 31.85 7.35 -5.22
C VAL A 42 32.15 8.84 -5.20
N ASN A 43 33.30 9.21 -5.75
CA ASN A 43 33.65 10.62 -5.92
C ASN A 43 32.81 11.23 -7.06
N ARG A 44 32.04 12.28 -6.76
CA ARG A 44 31.09 12.92 -7.68
C ARG A 44 31.79 13.69 -8.82
N ASP A 45 32.99 14.19 -8.58
CA ASP A 45 33.64 15.06 -9.52
C ASP A 45 34.37 14.30 -10.63
N ASN A 46 34.99 13.17 -10.30
CA ASN A 46 35.79 12.39 -11.23
C ASN A 46 35.24 10.98 -11.51
N GLY A 47 34.13 10.58 -10.84
CA GLY A 47 33.56 9.26 -10.99
C GLY A 47 34.39 8.10 -10.41
N TYR A 48 35.45 8.44 -9.64
CA TYR A 48 36.28 7.42 -9.01
C TYR A 48 35.49 6.66 -7.93
N ILE A 49 35.63 5.33 -7.94
CA ILE A 49 34.99 4.44 -6.98
C ILE A 49 36.08 3.81 -6.12
N GLY A 50 36.16 4.24 -4.87
CA GLY A 50 37.08 3.70 -3.87
C GLY A 50 36.38 2.65 -3.00
N LEU A 51 37.11 1.61 -2.64
CA LEU A 51 36.71 0.66 -1.62
C LEU A 51 37.59 0.85 -0.39
N PHE A 52 36.96 0.93 0.76
CA PHE A 52 37.63 1.22 2.01
C PHE A 52 37.23 0.17 3.04
N ARG A 53 38.23 -0.38 3.74
CA ARG A 53 38.02 -1.22 4.91
C ARG A 53 38.05 -0.33 6.15
N TYR A 54 37.04 -0.48 6.98
CA TYR A 54 36.90 0.23 8.25
C TYR A 54 37.24 -0.70 9.41
N GLN A 55 38.15 -0.27 10.28
CA GLN A 55 38.52 -0.96 11.50
C GLN A 55 38.43 0.00 12.68
N GLU A 56 37.64 -0.33 13.68
CA GLU A 56 37.47 0.47 14.90
C GLU A 56 38.70 0.31 15.80
N VAL A 57 39.26 1.43 16.25
CA VAL A 57 40.39 1.45 17.15
C VAL A 57 39.93 1.21 18.59
N VAL A 58 40.47 0.14 19.23
CA VAL A 58 40.15 -0.25 20.59
C VAL A 58 41.43 -0.37 21.45
N LYS A 59 41.31 -0.21 22.76
CA LYS A 59 42.47 -0.33 23.67
C LYS A 59 42.88 -1.77 23.91
N ASP A 60 41.91 -2.67 24.10
CA ASP A 60 42.14 -4.07 24.44
C ASP A 60 41.37 -4.99 23.51
N LEU A 61 42.07 -5.64 22.59
CA LEU A 61 41.52 -6.60 21.64
C LEU A 61 41.34 -7.99 22.29
N GLU A 62 42.11 -8.31 23.33
CA GLU A 62 42.15 -9.64 23.94
C GLU A 62 40.87 -9.99 24.70
N ASN A 63 40.16 -9.00 25.25
CA ASN A 63 38.94 -9.18 26.01
C ASN A 63 37.65 -9.30 25.16
N LEU A 64 37.77 -9.23 23.82
CA LEU A 64 36.62 -9.29 22.91
C LEU A 64 36.44 -10.69 22.31
N PRO A 65 35.18 -11.10 22.00
CA PRO A 65 34.90 -12.33 21.26
C PRO A 65 35.64 -12.36 19.92
N SER A 66 36.03 -13.55 19.46
CA SER A 66 36.78 -13.71 18.20
C SER A 66 36.06 -13.14 16.96
N GLU A 67 34.74 -13.16 16.95
CA GLU A 67 33.92 -12.62 15.86
C GLU A 67 33.98 -11.08 15.78
N GLU A 68 34.11 -10.39 16.93
CA GLU A 68 34.19 -8.93 16.97
C GLU A 68 35.59 -8.39 16.69
N ARG A 69 36.64 -9.20 16.80
CA ARG A 69 38.04 -8.80 16.58
C ARG A 69 38.36 -8.50 15.11
N ILE A 70 37.58 -9.04 14.17
CA ILE A 70 37.84 -8.99 12.73
C ILE A 70 37.83 -7.55 12.19
N ASN A 71 36.95 -6.70 12.74
CA ASN A 71 36.79 -5.30 12.32
C ASN A 71 37.36 -4.32 13.36
N LYS A 72 38.21 -4.77 14.26
CA LYS A 72 38.83 -3.93 15.30
C LYS A 72 40.36 -4.04 15.24
N ILE A 73 41.04 -2.96 15.60
CA ILE A 73 42.50 -2.89 15.67
C ILE A 73 42.93 -2.32 17.03
N ASN A 74 44.03 -2.88 17.59
CA ASN A 74 44.56 -2.36 18.83
C ASN A 74 45.29 -1.04 18.60
N LEU A 75 45.16 -0.10 19.53
CA LEU A 75 45.84 1.20 19.50
C LEU A 75 47.38 1.09 19.39
N LYS A 76 47.96 -0.05 19.85
CA LYS A 76 49.40 -0.36 19.77
C LYS A 76 49.83 -0.84 18.37
N ASP A 77 48.93 -1.35 17.56
CA ASP A 77 49.22 -1.97 16.26
C ASP A 77 48.93 -1.03 15.09
N LEU A 78 48.68 0.27 15.37
CA LEU A 78 48.40 1.27 14.34
C LEU A 78 49.63 1.50 13.45
N PRO A 79 49.45 1.61 12.12
CA PRO A 79 50.53 1.91 11.17
C PRO A 79 51.21 3.25 11.45
N GLN A 80 52.51 3.36 11.09
CA GLN A 80 53.26 4.61 11.18
C GLN A 80 52.62 5.66 10.27
N GLY A 81 51.89 6.60 10.82
CA GLY A 81 51.14 7.65 10.13
C GLY A 81 49.76 7.89 10.69
N ASN A 82 49.17 6.90 11.36
CA ASN A 82 47.82 6.97 11.94
C ASN A 82 47.85 6.92 13.46
N GLN A 83 48.98 7.21 14.10
CA GLN A 83 49.18 7.19 15.56
C GLN A 83 48.41 8.29 16.31
N SER A 84 47.77 9.22 15.60
CA SER A 84 46.91 10.26 16.20
C SER A 84 45.46 9.84 16.44
N LEU A 85 45.09 8.66 15.96
CA LEU A 85 43.72 8.14 16.11
C LEU A 85 43.45 7.78 17.58
N LYS A 86 42.24 8.15 18.03
CA LYS A 86 41.76 7.89 19.40
C LYS A 86 40.87 6.65 19.42
N GLU A 87 40.70 6.11 20.61
CA GLU A 87 39.74 5.03 20.86
C GLU A 87 38.33 5.41 20.35
N GLY A 88 37.70 4.51 19.56
CA GLY A 88 36.42 4.73 18.93
C GLY A 88 36.47 5.40 17.57
N GLU A 89 37.66 5.82 17.08
CA GLU A 89 37.84 6.28 15.72
C GLU A 89 38.10 5.08 14.76
N PHE A 90 37.90 5.31 13.48
CA PHE A 90 38.05 4.25 12.47
C PHE A 90 39.38 4.42 11.71
N LEU A 91 40.19 3.36 11.65
CA LEU A 91 41.24 3.24 10.68
C LEU A 91 40.62 2.89 9.32
N ILE A 92 40.92 3.68 8.30
CA ILE A 92 40.40 3.54 6.95
C ILE A 92 41.54 3.13 6.04
N ASP A 93 41.49 1.90 5.57
CA ASP A 93 42.45 1.37 4.58
C ASP A 93 41.80 1.29 3.21
N GLU A 94 42.45 1.91 2.22
CA GLU A 94 42.01 1.81 0.83
C GLU A 94 42.37 0.43 0.26
N LEU A 95 41.36 -0.29 -0.21
CA LEU A 95 41.52 -1.60 -0.85
C LEU A 95 41.83 -1.41 -2.34
N PRO A 96 42.59 -2.35 -2.94
CA PRO A 96 42.82 -2.31 -4.38
C PRO A 96 41.52 -2.26 -5.17
N PRO A 97 41.49 -1.50 -6.29
CA PRO A 97 40.28 -1.40 -7.09
C PRO A 97 39.81 -2.78 -7.55
N LEU A 98 38.51 -3.00 -7.45
CA LEU A 98 37.91 -4.22 -7.95
C LEU A 98 37.97 -4.23 -9.47
N ASP A 99 38.53 -5.29 -10.02
CA ASP A 99 38.26 -5.62 -11.41
C ASP A 99 36.79 -6.07 -11.49
N PHE A 100 35.93 -5.12 -11.90
CA PHE A 100 34.48 -5.33 -11.95
C PHE A 100 34.12 -6.36 -13.02
N GLY A 101 34.32 -7.64 -12.71
CA GLY A 101 33.79 -8.72 -13.52
C GLY A 101 32.27 -8.62 -13.69
N ARG A 102 31.73 -9.27 -14.70
CA ARG A 102 30.29 -9.27 -15.04
C ARG A 102 29.37 -9.48 -13.83
N ILE A 103 29.82 -10.26 -12.83
CA ILE A 103 29.03 -10.58 -11.61
C ILE A 103 28.83 -9.33 -10.74
N ALA A 104 29.87 -8.52 -10.54
CA ALA A 104 29.77 -7.29 -9.73
C ALA A 104 28.85 -6.25 -10.40
N VAL A 105 28.96 -6.09 -11.73
CA VAL A 105 28.09 -5.20 -12.50
C VAL A 105 26.62 -5.66 -12.43
N GLN A 106 26.35 -6.95 -12.52
CA GLN A 106 24.98 -7.49 -12.40
C GLN A 106 24.42 -7.27 -11.01
N THR A 107 25.22 -7.49 -9.96
CA THR A 107 24.82 -7.24 -8.57
C THR A 107 24.51 -5.77 -8.33
N ALA A 108 25.37 -4.85 -8.81
CA ALA A 108 25.13 -3.42 -8.73
C ALA A 108 23.82 -3.04 -9.43
N LYS A 109 23.62 -3.50 -10.66
CA LYS A 109 22.38 -3.26 -11.41
C LYS A 109 21.14 -3.75 -10.64
N GLN A 110 21.20 -4.92 -10.03
CA GLN A 110 20.10 -5.48 -9.26
C GLN A 110 19.77 -4.65 -8.02
N VAL A 111 20.81 -4.19 -7.27
CA VAL A 111 20.61 -3.36 -6.07
C VAL A 111 20.04 -2.00 -6.44
N ILE A 112 20.56 -1.36 -7.51
CA ILE A 112 20.01 -0.09 -8.01
C ILE A 112 18.53 -0.26 -8.38
N TYR A 113 18.21 -1.30 -9.14
CA TYR A 113 16.84 -1.59 -9.52
C TYR A 113 15.92 -1.81 -8.31
N GLN A 114 16.41 -2.50 -7.28
CA GLN A 114 15.68 -2.70 -6.04
C GLN A 114 15.43 -1.38 -5.30
N LYS A 115 16.43 -0.53 -5.18
CA LYS A 115 16.31 0.78 -4.51
C LYS A 115 15.35 1.71 -5.25
N VAL A 116 15.42 1.75 -6.58
CA VAL A 116 14.44 2.48 -7.40
C VAL A 116 13.02 1.99 -7.13
N LYS A 117 12.84 0.68 -7.06
CA LYS A 117 11.54 0.06 -6.78
C LYS A 117 11.02 0.35 -5.37
N GLU A 118 11.92 0.42 -4.38
CA GLU A 118 11.59 0.80 -3.01
C GLU A 118 11.14 2.26 -2.94
N ALA A 119 11.85 3.17 -3.59
CA ALA A 119 11.48 4.59 -3.65
C ALA A 119 10.13 4.81 -4.36
N GLU A 120 9.89 4.13 -5.50
CA GLU A 120 8.58 4.15 -6.17
C GLU A 120 7.45 3.73 -5.22
N LYS A 121 7.68 2.72 -4.38
CA LYS A 121 6.68 2.24 -3.41
C LYS A 121 6.39 3.25 -2.29
N VAL A 122 7.40 3.98 -1.82
CA VAL A 122 7.20 5.07 -0.85
C VAL A 122 6.30 6.16 -1.45
N VAL A 123 6.57 6.56 -2.69
CA VAL A 123 5.77 7.55 -3.39
C VAL A 123 4.34 7.08 -3.57
N GLN A 124 4.15 5.82 -4.00
CA GLN A 124 2.81 5.22 -4.14
C GLN A 124 2.05 5.18 -2.81
N PHE A 125 2.70 4.75 -1.73
CA PHE A 125 2.10 4.75 -0.41
C PHE A 125 1.63 6.15 0.01
N ASN A 126 2.48 7.15 -0.13
CA ASN A 126 2.14 8.53 0.23
C ASN A 126 1.01 9.12 -0.61
N GLU A 127 0.90 8.76 -1.89
CA GLU A 127 -0.18 9.20 -2.78
C GLU A 127 -1.55 8.60 -2.43
N PHE A 128 -1.56 7.34 -1.96
CA PHE A 128 -2.81 6.59 -1.74
C PHE A 128 -3.23 6.45 -0.28
N LYS A 129 -2.35 6.72 0.70
CA LYS A 129 -2.69 6.60 2.13
C LYS A 129 -3.90 7.43 2.55
N ASP A 130 -4.05 8.64 1.97
CA ASP A 130 -5.13 9.57 2.29
C ASP A 130 -6.41 9.28 1.49
N LYS A 131 -6.36 8.35 0.52
CA LYS A 131 -7.49 7.91 -0.32
C LYS A 131 -8.15 6.63 0.19
N ILE A 132 -7.78 6.15 1.37
CA ILE A 132 -8.47 5.03 2.02
C ILE A 132 -9.93 5.43 2.25
N GLY A 133 -10.86 4.60 1.80
CA GLY A 133 -12.29 4.90 1.92
C GLY A 133 -12.90 5.53 0.67
N GLU A 134 -12.14 5.80 -0.36
CA GLU A 134 -12.62 6.35 -1.63
C GLU A 134 -12.79 5.29 -2.72
N ILE A 135 -13.61 5.61 -3.71
CA ILE A 135 -13.69 4.83 -4.96
C ILE A 135 -12.63 5.34 -5.93
N VAL A 136 -11.88 4.39 -6.48
CA VAL A 136 -10.90 4.64 -7.55
C VAL A 136 -11.28 3.93 -8.82
N ASN A 137 -10.90 4.54 -9.95
CA ASN A 137 -11.03 3.97 -11.27
C ASN A 137 -9.67 3.41 -11.69
N GLY A 138 -9.67 2.21 -12.25
CA GLY A 138 -8.46 1.58 -12.75
C GLY A 138 -8.71 0.73 -13.98
N ILE A 139 -7.62 0.18 -14.50
CA ILE A 139 -7.64 -0.74 -15.66
C ILE A 139 -7.02 -2.06 -15.20
N VAL A 140 -7.68 -3.18 -15.50
CA VAL A 140 -7.17 -4.51 -15.18
C VAL A 140 -5.94 -4.80 -16.04
N LYS A 141 -4.77 -4.89 -15.41
CA LYS A 141 -3.49 -5.16 -16.08
C LYS A 141 -3.29 -6.64 -16.33
N ARG A 142 -3.62 -7.46 -15.35
CA ARG A 142 -3.51 -8.93 -15.41
C ARG A 142 -4.42 -9.61 -14.38
N VAL A 143 -4.68 -10.88 -14.63
CA VAL A 143 -5.45 -11.75 -13.73
C VAL A 143 -4.54 -12.89 -13.29
N GLU A 144 -4.34 -13.06 -11.98
CA GLU A 144 -3.46 -14.07 -11.41
C GLU A 144 -4.23 -14.89 -10.35
N TYR A 145 -4.42 -16.16 -10.59
CA TYR A 145 -5.13 -17.06 -9.66
C TYR A 145 -6.50 -16.54 -9.22
N GLY A 146 -7.19 -15.82 -10.10
CA GLY A 146 -8.49 -15.19 -9.82
C GLY A 146 -8.40 -13.82 -9.13
N ASN A 147 -7.22 -13.37 -8.71
CA ASN A 147 -7.00 -12.01 -8.24
C ASN A 147 -6.74 -11.08 -9.42
N LEU A 148 -7.23 -9.84 -9.32
CA LEU A 148 -7.00 -8.82 -10.35
C LEU A 148 -5.88 -7.89 -9.89
N ILE A 149 -4.92 -7.66 -10.77
CA ILE A 149 -3.97 -6.56 -10.60
C ILE A 149 -4.48 -5.40 -11.44
N VAL A 150 -4.79 -4.31 -10.75
CA VAL A 150 -5.41 -3.12 -11.32
C VAL A 150 -4.39 -1.99 -11.37
N ASP A 151 -4.25 -1.37 -12.52
CA ASP A 151 -3.43 -0.18 -12.70
C ASP A 151 -4.28 1.07 -12.40
N LEU A 152 -3.86 1.85 -11.42
CA LEU A 152 -4.49 3.12 -11.03
C LEU A 152 -3.80 4.34 -11.66
N GLY A 153 -2.88 4.14 -12.60
CA GLY A 153 -2.06 5.17 -13.23
C GLY A 153 -0.81 5.54 -12.44
N LYS A 154 -0.94 5.81 -11.15
CA LYS A 154 0.19 6.13 -10.24
C LYS A 154 0.66 4.95 -9.40
N GLY A 155 -0.04 3.82 -9.44
CA GLY A 155 0.30 2.63 -8.67
C GLY A 155 -0.51 1.41 -9.08
N GLU A 156 0.00 0.22 -8.70
CA GLU A 156 -0.70 -1.04 -8.88
C GLU A 156 -1.43 -1.42 -7.59
N ALA A 157 -2.68 -1.82 -7.74
CA ALA A 157 -3.52 -2.31 -6.65
C ALA A 157 -3.92 -3.76 -6.88
N ILE A 158 -4.19 -4.47 -5.79
CA ILE A 158 -4.72 -5.83 -5.85
C ILE A 158 -6.20 -5.84 -5.43
N LEU A 159 -7.01 -6.48 -6.25
CA LEU A 159 -8.38 -6.86 -5.92
C LEU A 159 -8.45 -8.38 -5.85
N ARG A 160 -8.59 -8.90 -4.62
CA ARG A 160 -8.64 -10.34 -4.37
C ARG A 160 -9.96 -10.92 -4.87
N ARG A 161 -9.94 -12.19 -5.28
CA ARG A 161 -11.14 -12.92 -5.74
C ARG A 161 -12.29 -12.86 -4.73
N GLU A 162 -12.01 -12.93 -3.44
CA GLU A 162 -12.99 -12.87 -2.35
C GLU A 162 -13.65 -11.49 -2.21
N GLN A 163 -13.03 -10.46 -2.79
CA GLN A 163 -13.49 -9.08 -2.77
C GLN A 163 -14.20 -8.67 -4.07
N LEU A 164 -14.37 -9.62 -5.00
CA LEU A 164 -15.20 -9.48 -6.20
C LEU A 164 -16.65 -9.88 -5.90
N LEU A 165 -17.57 -9.45 -6.75
CA LEU A 165 -18.95 -9.93 -6.71
C LEU A 165 -19.04 -11.31 -7.37
N ASN A 166 -19.93 -12.19 -6.87
CA ASN A 166 -20.00 -13.61 -7.25
C ASN A 166 -20.18 -13.89 -8.75
N ARG A 167 -20.62 -12.92 -9.54
CA ARG A 167 -20.89 -13.07 -10.99
C ARG A 167 -20.01 -12.22 -11.87
N GLU A 168 -19.03 -11.49 -11.29
CA GLU A 168 -18.14 -10.62 -12.05
C GLU A 168 -16.99 -11.39 -12.69
N ILE A 169 -16.80 -11.15 -13.96
CA ILE A 169 -15.66 -11.68 -14.70
C ILE A 169 -14.99 -10.50 -15.40
N PHE A 170 -13.79 -10.17 -14.99
CA PHE A 170 -12.98 -9.15 -15.62
C PHE A 170 -11.87 -9.76 -16.46
N ARG A 171 -11.58 -9.10 -17.57
CA ARG A 171 -10.49 -9.45 -18.50
C ARG A 171 -9.43 -8.37 -18.45
N ARG A 172 -8.28 -8.67 -19.02
CA ARG A 172 -7.22 -7.68 -19.20
C ARG A 172 -7.76 -6.50 -20.03
N SER A 173 -7.39 -5.29 -19.63
CA SER A 173 -7.81 -4.00 -20.22
C SER A 173 -9.24 -3.56 -19.88
N ASP A 174 -9.98 -4.31 -19.10
CA ASP A 174 -11.29 -3.87 -18.62
C ASP A 174 -11.12 -2.71 -17.62
N ARG A 175 -12.04 -1.75 -17.67
CA ARG A 175 -12.12 -0.69 -16.68
C ARG A 175 -12.86 -1.21 -15.45
N ILE A 176 -12.37 -0.84 -14.28
CA ILE A 176 -12.94 -1.25 -13.02
C ILE A 176 -13.01 -0.08 -12.05
N ARG A 177 -14.12 0.02 -11.33
CA ARG A 177 -14.30 0.91 -10.18
C ARG A 177 -14.24 0.05 -8.92
N ALA A 178 -13.45 0.46 -7.94
CA ALA A 178 -13.34 -0.28 -6.70
C ALA A 178 -13.03 0.65 -5.52
N TYR A 179 -13.35 0.20 -4.33
CA TYR A 179 -13.14 0.89 -3.06
C TYR A 179 -11.78 0.54 -2.49
N ILE A 180 -11.01 1.53 -2.04
CA ILE A 180 -9.76 1.30 -1.34
C ILE A 180 -10.06 0.91 0.11
N THR A 181 -9.80 -0.34 0.46
CA THR A 181 -10.00 -0.83 1.83
C THR A 181 -8.81 -0.54 2.72
N GLU A 182 -7.62 -0.71 2.19
CA GLU A 182 -6.39 -0.61 2.96
C GLU A 182 -5.21 -0.25 2.05
N VAL A 183 -4.28 0.53 2.60
CA VAL A 183 -2.99 0.81 1.98
C VAL A 183 -1.90 0.43 2.98
N LYS A 184 -1.07 -0.56 2.63
CA LYS A 184 0.03 -1.06 3.49
C LYS A 184 1.36 -0.61 2.96
N TYR A 185 2.26 -0.26 3.89
CA TYR A 185 3.65 -0.08 3.55
C TYR A 185 4.35 -1.43 3.51
N ASP A 186 4.40 -2.05 2.32
CA ASP A 186 5.09 -3.32 2.11
C ASP A 186 6.07 -3.21 0.93
N LEU A 187 7.34 -3.48 1.19
CA LEU A 187 8.40 -3.44 0.19
C LEU A 187 8.34 -4.61 -0.79
N LYS A 188 7.75 -5.74 -0.42
CA LYS A 188 7.77 -6.98 -1.22
C LYS A 188 6.45 -7.30 -1.90
N GLY A 189 5.33 -6.79 -1.38
CA GLY A 189 3.97 -7.12 -1.84
C GLY A 189 3.22 -5.97 -2.50
N PRO A 190 1.97 -6.17 -2.86
CA PRO A 190 1.06 -5.11 -3.26
C PRO A 190 0.74 -4.24 -2.04
N GLN A 191 0.69 -2.92 -2.26
CA GLN A 191 0.44 -1.95 -1.19
C GLN A 191 -1.02 -1.54 -1.08
N ILE A 192 -1.74 -1.50 -2.19
CA ILE A 192 -3.10 -0.98 -2.28
C ILE A 192 -4.05 -2.16 -2.43
N PHE A 193 -5.00 -2.27 -1.50
CA PHE A 193 -6.01 -3.32 -1.50
C PHE A 193 -7.36 -2.73 -1.86
N LEU A 194 -8.00 -3.35 -2.84
CA LEU A 194 -9.30 -2.95 -3.36
C LEU A 194 -10.38 -3.94 -2.96
N SER A 195 -11.62 -3.46 -2.88
CA SER A 195 -12.81 -4.28 -2.68
C SER A 195 -13.99 -3.75 -3.47
N ARG A 196 -14.80 -4.66 -4.00
CA ARG A 196 -16.14 -4.41 -4.54
C ARG A 196 -17.23 -5.02 -3.66
N ALA A 197 -16.83 -5.93 -2.77
CA ALA A 197 -17.72 -6.60 -1.81
C ALA A 197 -17.96 -5.80 -0.52
N HIS A 198 -17.13 -4.80 -0.21
CA HIS A 198 -17.22 -4.02 1.01
C HIS A 198 -18.50 -3.17 1.08
N ASN A 199 -19.14 -3.08 2.25
CA ASN A 199 -20.38 -2.30 2.43
C ASN A 199 -20.20 -0.82 2.07
N ASN A 200 -19.07 -0.21 2.44
CA ASN A 200 -18.80 1.18 2.14
C ASN A 200 -18.64 1.46 0.64
N PHE A 201 -18.34 0.45 -0.19
CA PHE A 201 -18.37 0.62 -1.64
C PHE A 201 -19.76 1.05 -2.11
N LEU A 202 -20.82 0.42 -1.59
CA LEU A 202 -22.19 0.80 -1.88
C LEU A 202 -22.51 2.23 -1.39
N VAL A 203 -22.08 2.58 -0.17
CA VAL A 203 -22.27 3.94 0.39
C VAL A 203 -21.63 4.99 -0.51
N GLN A 204 -20.39 4.76 -0.93
CA GLN A 204 -19.64 5.68 -1.79
C GLN A 204 -20.26 5.80 -3.19
N LEU A 205 -20.83 4.72 -3.74
CA LEU A 205 -21.56 4.79 -5.00
C LEU A 205 -22.82 5.67 -4.86
N PHE A 206 -23.57 5.48 -3.79
CA PHE A 206 -24.73 6.38 -3.52
C PHE A 206 -24.32 7.82 -3.29
N GLN A 207 -23.21 8.05 -2.62
CA GLN A 207 -22.68 9.40 -2.41
C GLN A 207 -22.31 10.11 -3.74
N GLN A 208 -21.85 9.34 -4.73
CA GLN A 208 -21.56 9.87 -6.05
C GLN A 208 -22.82 10.14 -6.90
N GLU A 209 -23.85 9.28 -6.76
CA GLU A 209 -25.08 9.36 -7.58
C GLU A 209 -26.16 10.26 -6.96
N VAL A 210 -26.11 10.50 -5.64
CA VAL A 210 -27.14 11.23 -4.88
C VAL A 210 -26.52 12.48 -4.24
N PRO A 211 -26.71 13.67 -4.85
CA PRO A 211 -26.13 14.92 -4.34
C PRO A 211 -26.54 15.21 -2.88
N GLU A 212 -27.76 14.87 -2.49
CA GLU A 212 -28.28 15.10 -1.15
C GLU A 212 -27.53 14.29 -0.07
N ILE A 213 -26.92 13.13 -0.45
CA ILE A 213 -26.01 12.37 0.42
C ILE A 213 -24.64 13.03 0.46
N TYR A 214 -24.14 13.48 -0.70
CA TYR A 214 -22.86 14.17 -0.81
C TYR A 214 -22.84 15.45 0.03
N ASP A 215 -23.93 16.23 -0.01
CA ASP A 215 -24.08 17.48 0.75
C ASP A 215 -24.40 17.24 2.24
N GLY A 216 -24.55 15.97 2.66
CA GLY A 216 -24.83 15.62 4.05
C GLY A 216 -26.26 15.91 4.52
N ILE A 217 -27.19 16.23 3.62
CA ILE A 217 -28.62 16.41 3.91
C ILE A 217 -29.27 15.09 4.26
N ILE A 218 -28.89 14.02 3.53
CA ILE A 218 -29.30 12.65 3.78
C ILE A 218 -28.10 11.88 4.33
N GLU A 219 -28.29 11.27 5.48
CA GLU A 219 -27.28 10.45 6.14
C GLU A 219 -27.57 8.96 5.88
N VAL A 220 -26.56 8.21 5.50
CA VAL A 220 -26.61 6.74 5.49
C VAL A 220 -26.28 6.21 6.88
N LYS A 221 -27.25 5.64 7.56
CA LYS A 221 -27.10 5.16 8.94
C LYS A 221 -26.56 3.74 9.03
N SER A 222 -26.99 2.85 8.13
CA SER A 222 -26.51 1.46 8.11
C SER A 222 -26.65 0.84 6.73
N VAL A 223 -25.83 -0.18 6.48
CA VAL A 223 -25.85 -0.98 5.26
C VAL A 223 -25.72 -2.45 5.63
N ALA A 224 -26.61 -3.27 5.10
CA ALA A 224 -26.52 -4.72 5.14
C ALA A 224 -26.46 -5.25 3.70
N ARG A 225 -25.44 -6.04 3.36
CA ARG A 225 -25.17 -6.43 2.00
C ARG A 225 -24.75 -7.88 1.89
N ASP A 226 -25.33 -8.57 0.92
CA ASP A 226 -24.87 -9.84 0.37
C ASP A 226 -24.34 -9.54 -1.05
N PRO A 227 -22.99 -9.41 -1.21
CA PRO A 227 -22.39 -8.87 -2.41
C PRO A 227 -22.76 -9.64 -3.69
N GLY A 228 -23.28 -8.92 -4.68
CA GLY A 228 -23.74 -9.50 -5.96
C GLY A 228 -25.13 -10.15 -5.92
N SER A 229 -25.79 -10.14 -4.78
CA SER A 229 -27.15 -10.67 -4.59
C SER A 229 -28.13 -9.56 -4.21
N ARG A 230 -28.06 -9.06 -2.99
CA ARG A 230 -28.96 -8.05 -2.46
C ARG A 230 -28.29 -7.18 -1.41
N ALA A 231 -28.69 -5.91 -1.38
CA ALA A 231 -28.30 -4.99 -0.33
C ALA A 231 -29.50 -4.20 0.21
N LYS A 232 -29.41 -3.80 1.47
CA LYS A 232 -30.32 -2.85 2.10
C LYS A 232 -29.50 -1.67 2.63
N ILE A 233 -29.94 -0.46 2.31
CA ILE A 233 -29.34 0.79 2.77
C ILE A 233 -30.37 1.57 3.58
N ALA A 234 -30.03 1.90 4.82
CA ALA A 234 -30.90 2.69 5.69
C ALA A 234 -30.51 4.16 5.65
N VAL A 235 -31.41 5.00 5.23
CA VAL A 235 -31.21 6.44 5.03
C VAL A 235 -32.06 7.26 5.99
N PHE A 236 -31.53 8.42 6.40
CA PHE A 236 -32.16 9.32 7.34
C PHE A 236 -31.92 10.78 6.92
N THR A 237 -32.88 11.65 7.17
CA THR A 237 -32.71 13.08 7.05
C THR A 237 -33.33 13.81 8.25
N LYS A 238 -32.72 14.93 8.63
CA LYS A 238 -33.28 15.84 9.63
C LYS A 238 -34.30 16.80 9.02
N GLU A 239 -34.24 16.98 7.71
CA GLU A 239 -35.12 17.91 6.99
C GLU A 239 -36.46 17.26 6.65
N LYS A 240 -37.50 17.70 7.29
CA LYS A 240 -38.87 17.17 7.08
C LYS A 240 -39.42 17.40 5.68
N SER A 241 -38.85 18.35 4.93
CA SER A 241 -39.26 18.67 3.56
C SER A 241 -38.75 17.72 2.49
N ILE A 242 -37.79 16.87 2.83
CA ILE A 242 -37.11 15.98 1.89
C ILE A 242 -37.48 14.52 2.20
N ASP A 243 -37.96 13.80 1.20
CA ASP A 243 -38.10 12.35 1.27
C ASP A 243 -36.75 11.68 0.97
N PRO A 244 -36.06 11.09 1.98
CA PRO A 244 -34.74 10.52 1.79
C PRO A 244 -34.76 9.27 0.88
N VAL A 245 -35.85 8.51 0.88
CA VAL A 245 -36.01 7.32 0.05
C VAL A 245 -36.23 7.74 -1.40
N GLY A 246 -37.14 8.67 -1.65
CA GLY A 246 -37.42 9.19 -2.98
C GLY A 246 -36.22 9.87 -3.63
N ALA A 247 -35.42 10.63 -2.85
CA ALA A 247 -34.19 11.26 -3.32
C ALA A 247 -33.12 10.23 -3.76
N CYS A 248 -32.95 9.14 -3.00
CA CYS A 248 -32.02 8.07 -3.34
C CYS A 248 -32.49 7.23 -4.54
N VAL A 249 -33.80 7.03 -4.70
CA VAL A 249 -34.38 6.33 -5.86
C VAL A 249 -34.19 7.16 -7.13
N GLY A 250 -34.43 8.46 -7.03
CA GLY A 250 -34.37 9.40 -8.14
C GLY A 250 -35.57 9.28 -9.09
N MET A 251 -35.60 10.15 -10.10
CA MET A 251 -36.70 10.13 -11.08
C MET A 251 -36.77 8.79 -11.82
N ARG A 252 -37.92 8.11 -11.70
CA ARG A 252 -38.16 6.78 -12.29
C ARG A 252 -37.10 5.74 -11.94
N GLY A 253 -36.45 5.88 -10.78
CA GLY A 253 -35.42 4.94 -10.32
C GLY A 253 -34.04 5.13 -10.96
N SER A 254 -33.79 6.23 -11.65
CA SER A 254 -32.56 6.44 -12.42
C SER A 254 -31.30 6.37 -11.58
N ARG A 255 -31.30 6.94 -10.37
CA ARG A 255 -30.12 6.96 -9.47
C ARG A 255 -29.82 5.55 -8.91
N VAL A 256 -30.81 4.90 -8.36
CA VAL A 256 -30.63 3.53 -7.84
C VAL A 256 -30.25 2.57 -8.97
N GLN A 257 -30.80 2.73 -10.18
CA GLN A 257 -30.48 1.90 -11.31
C GLN A 257 -29.02 2.07 -11.78
N ALA A 258 -28.46 3.28 -11.69
CA ALA A 258 -27.05 3.51 -11.97
C ALA A 258 -26.15 2.70 -11.02
N VAL A 259 -26.48 2.71 -9.71
CA VAL A 259 -25.74 1.91 -8.72
C VAL A 259 -25.93 0.40 -8.95
N VAL A 260 -27.17 -0.04 -9.25
CA VAL A 260 -27.47 -1.45 -9.56
C VAL A 260 -26.67 -1.93 -10.78
N ASN A 261 -26.57 -1.11 -11.82
CA ASN A 261 -25.79 -1.44 -13.02
C ASN A 261 -24.30 -1.57 -12.72
N GLU A 262 -23.73 -0.66 -11.89
CA GLU A 262 -22.34 -0.76 -11.46
C GLU A 262 -22.07 -2.05 -10.66
N LEU A 263 -23.05 -2.50 -9.87
CA LEU A 263 -22.97 -3.72 -9.05
C LEU A 263 -23.48 -4.98 -9.75
N GLN A 264 -23.51 -4.97 -11.09
CA GLN A 264 -23.86 -6.12 -11.93
C GLN A 264 -25.25 -6.71 -11.63
N GLY A 265 -26.22 -5.86 -11.29
CA GLY A 265 -27.60 -6.27 -11.05
C GLY A 265 -27.90 -6.67 -9.60
N GLU A 266 -27.05 -6.31 -8.65
CA GLU A 266 -27.33 -6.46 -7.20
C GLU A 266 -28.62 -5.71 -6.86
N LYS A 267 -29.60 -6.38 -6.24
CA LYS A 267 -30.88 -5.76 -5.85
C LYS A 267 -30.66 -4.86 -4.64
N ILE A 268 -31.09 -3.60 -4.75
CA ILE A 268 -30.89 -2.61 -3.69
C ILE A 268 -32.24 -2.16 -3.16
N ASP A 269 -32.47 -2.36 -1.87
CA ASP A 269 -33.62 -1.85 -1.14
C ASP A 269 -33.22 -0.64 -0.29
N ILE A 270 -33.89 0.47 -0.48
CA ILE A 270 -33.66 1.69 0.32
C ILE A 270 -34.72 1.72 1.43
N VAL A 271 -34.27 1.82 2.67
CA VAL A 271 -35.09 1.72 3.87
C VAL A 271 -35.03 3.05 4.64
N LEU A 272 -36.16 3.52 5.12
CA LEU A 272 -36.20 4.65 6.04
C LEU A 272 -35.71 4.22 7.43
N TRP A 273 -34.64 4.86 7.89
CA TRP A 273 -34.12 4.62 9.24
C TRP A 273 -35.04 5.26 10.30
N SER A 274 -35.20 4.60 11.44
CA SER A 274 -35.95 5.10 12.59
C SER A 274 -35.17 4.88 13.87
N GLU A 275 -35.28 5.80 14.84
CA GLU A 275 -34.73 5.61 16.19
C GLU A 275 -35.47 4.52 16.95
N ASP A 276 -36.77 4.36 16.69
CA ASP A 276 -37.55 3.23 17.20
C ASP A 276 -37.16 1.95 16.48
N ILE A 277 -36.55 1.02 17.23
CA ILE A 277 -36.05 -0.26 16.71
C ILE A 277 -37.18 -1.09 16.09
N ALA A 278 -38.39 -1.10 16.69
CA ALA A 278 -39.49 -1.86 16.18
C ALA A 278 -39.93 -1.33 14.80
N THR A 279 -40.09 -0.04 14.66
CA THR A 279 -40.41 0.62 13.40
C THR A 279 -39.30 0.38 12.36
N PHE A 280 -38.05 0.48 12.77
CA PHE A 280 -36.90 0.23 11.84
C PHE A 280 -36.88 -1.20 11.32
N VAL A 281 -37.12 -2.20 12.20
CA VAL A 281 -37.18 -3.63 11.80
C VAL A 281 -38.32 -3.84 10.81
N VAL A 282 -39.51 -3.30 11.06
CA VAL A 282 -40.67 -3.39 10.13
C VAL A 282 -40.29 -2.80 8.76
N ASN A 283 -39.69 -1.61 8.72
CA ASN A 283 -39.24 -0.98 7.49
C ASN A 283 -38.20 -1.84 6.76
N ALA A 284 -37.26 -2.43 7.51
CA ALA A 284 -36.21 -3.26 6.98
C ALA A 284 -36.65 -4.61 6.44
N LEU A 285 -37.76 -5.16 6.94
CA LEU A 285 -38.36 -6.41 6.48
C LEU A 285 -39.09 -6.29 5.15
N GLY A 286 -39.45 -5.05 4.74
CA GLY A 286 -40.05 -4.84 3.41
C GLY A 286 -39.20 -5.48 2.28
N PRO A 287 -39.88 -6.05 1.24
CA PRO A 287 -41.28 -6.06 0.93
C PRO A 287 -42.11 -7.21 1.62
N ALA A 288 -41.52 -7.91 2.60
CA ALA A 288 -42.27 -8.94 3.32
C ALA A 288 -43.41 -8.30 4.12
N ALA A 289 -44.64 -8.90 4.06
CA ALA A 289 -45.75 -8.47 4.87
C ALA A 289 -45.49 -8.88 6.33
N VAL A 290 -45.42 -7.90 7.23
CA VAL A 290 -45.27 -8.14 8.67
C VAL A 290 -46.65 -8.17 9.30
N SER A 291 -47.13 -9.35 9.68
CA SER A 291 -48.44 -9.54 10.31
C SER A 291 -48.42 -9.27 11.83
N TYR A 292 -47.24 -9.35 12.47
CA TYR A 292 -47.06 -9.13 13.91
C TYR A 292 -45.72 -8.42 14.19
N THR A 293 -45.78 -7.39 15.02
CA THR A 293 -44.60 -6.73 15.58
C THR A 293 -44.31 -7.24 16.99
N HIS A 294 -43.63 -8.36 17.11
CA HIS A 294 -43.27 -8.99 18.37
C HIS A 294 -41.77 -9.20 18.44
N LEU A 295 -41.10 -8.45 19.26
CA LEU A 295 -39.68 -8.66 19.55
C LEU A 295 -39.57 -9.51 20.82
N THR A 296 -39.32 -10.81 20.67
CA THR A 296 -38.92 -11.65 21.80
C THR A 296 -37.41 -11.46 22.00
N LEU A 297 -37.02 -10.83 23.10
CA LEU A 297 -35.64 -10.86 23.55
C LEU A 297 -35.27 -12.31 23.89
N PRO A 298 -34.04 -12.77 23.50
CA PRO A 298 -33.58 -14.09 23.92
C PRO A 298 -33.57 -14.15 25.45
N THR A 299 -34.40 -14.99 26.03
CA THR A 299 -34.32 -15.34 27.43
C THR A 299 -33.02 -16.11 27.63
N THR A 300 -32.05 -15.47 28.27
CA THR A 300 -30.91 -16.18 28.83
C THR A 300 -31.42 -17.07 29.94
N ASP A 301 -31.59 -18.36 29.62
CA ASP A 301 -31.71 -19.37 30.67
C ASP A 301 -30.44 -19.37 31.52
N ARG A 302 -30.64 -19.09 32.79
CA ARG A 302 -29.59 -19.21 33.80
C ARG A 302 -29.40 -20.66 34.21
#